data_95b88dd82700124013f296d62a787a51
#
_entry.id   95b88dd82700124013f296d62a787a51
#
_cell.length_a   1.000
_cell.length_b   1.000
_cell.length_c   1.000
_cell.angle_alpha   90.00
_cell.angle_beta   90.00
_cell.angle_gamma   90.00
#
_symmetry.space_group_name_H-M   'P 1'
#
loop_
_entity.id
_entity.type
_entity.pdbx_description
1 polymer ?
#
loop_
_entity_poly.entity_id
_entity_poly.type
_entity_poly.pdbx_seq_one_letter_code
_entity_poly.pdbx_strand_id
1 'polypeptide(L)'
;MKTDNKPWFWIPLLNFASGFPYVIIISVSVLMYKKLGITNEDIGLYTSLLYLPWVIKPLWSPLVELYGTKRKWFLWMQLLISIAFLIVGFTLSLHNFFLVTLAIFWAAAFASASNDIASDGFYLLVLPKEEQSFFLGIRSTFYRASMIAGNGLIILLAGYLEHKYSDNTKAWSYTMIFVGLLMTLITIYNFIFTPKNEINFVENKEQHHQSFGTIFISFFKKKQITVVLIFILVFRLGESQLLKMLTPFLVDPIKYELVQKTADLDEKKALYLYNTKVKAGIKLEASELQLLYSKLPIVADTRKEKKPVLETQPKKGEEYKKVNEARINFVDELITTNGNQATIHKGGMGLETEDVGLIYGTFGLIALTLGGILGGILISQQGLTKWMLPMFLAMHLPILGFI
;
A
#
# COMPACT_ATOMS: atom_id res chain seq x y z
N MET A 1 15.67 -29.37 29.10
CA MET A 1 16.78 -28.58 28.52
C MET A 1 16.36 -27.12 28.50
N LYS A 2 16.92 -26.25 29.35
CA LYS A 2 16.72 -24.81 29.24
C LYS A 2 17.44 -24.37 27.98
N THR A 3 16.71 -24.08 26.94
CA THR A 3 17.24 -23.49 25.73
C THR A 3 17.66 -22.06 26.05
N ASP A 4 18.93 -21.76 25.91
CA ASP A 4 19.52 -20.40 25.99
C ASP A 4 19.03 -19.48 24.84
N ASN A 5 17.96 -19.88 24.19
CA ASN A 5 17.30 -19.17 23.11
C ASN A 5 16.36 -18.12 23.70
N LYS A 6 16.89 -16.94 23.95
CA LYS A 6 16.13 -15.78 24.45
C LYS A 6 15.09 -15.34 23.40
N PRO A 7 13.83 -15.87 23.37
CA PRO A 7 12.86 -15.64 22.31
C PRO A 7 12.52 -14.16 22.11
N TRP A 8 12.62 -13.37 23.17
CA TRP A 8 12.41 -11.93 23.16
C TRP A 8 13.35 -11.15 22.23
N PHE A 9 14.56 -11.70 21.94
CA PHE A 9 15.52 -11.01 21.09
C PHE A 9 15.28 -11.26 19.60
N TRP A 10 14.67 -12.37 19.21
CA TRP A 10 14.52 -12.68 17.79
C TRP A 10 13.07 -12.67 17.29
N ILE A 11 12.07 -13.06 18.12
CA ILE A 11 10.67 -13.12 17.68
C ILE A 11 10.13 -11.77 17.26
N PRO A 12 10.34 -10.67 18.02
CA PRO A 12 9.84 -9.35 17.64
C PRO A 12 10.31 -8.92 16.27
N LEU A 13 11.62 -8.90 16.05
CA LEU A 13 12.19 -8.33 14.82
C LEU A 13 12.04 -9.26 13.61
N LEU A 14 12.01 -10.59 13.83
CA LEU A 14 11.71 -11.54 12.77
C LEU A 14 10.28 -11.33 12.20
N ASN A 15 9.30 -11.09 13.08
CA ASN A 15 7.92 -10.84 12.65
C ASN A 15 7.72 -9.43 12.10
N PHE A 16 8.47 -8.45 12.58
CA PHE A 16 8.55 -7.14 11.94
C PHE A 16 9.08 -7.27 10.50
N ALA A 17 10.14 -8.06 10.30
CA ALA A 17 10.71 -8.32 8.97
C ALA A 17 9.76 -9.09 8.03
N SER A 18 8.74 -9.77 8.54
CA SER A 18 7.70 -10.40 7.73
C SER A 18 6.67 -9.38 7.25
N GLY A 19 6.16 -8.50 8.12
CA GLY A 19 5.14 -7.53 7.75
C GLY A 19 5.67 -6.30 7.00
N PHE A 20 6.90 -5.87 7.26
CA PHE A 20 7.44 -4.63 6.71
C PHE A 20 7.57 -4.65 5.18
N PRO A 21 8.14 -5.68 4.53
CA PRO A 21 8.17 -5.74 3.07
C PRO A 21 6.77 -5.79 2.45
N TYR A 22 5.84 -6.50 3.08
CA TYR A 22 4.47 -6.58 2.62
C TYR A 22 3.83 -5.19 2.50
N VAL A 23 3.91 -4.36 3.53
CA VAL A 23 3.31 -3.02 3.51
C VAL A 23 4.00 -2.10 2.51
N ILE A 24 5.33 -2.20 2.37
CA ILE A 24 6.07 -1.41 1.38
C ILE A 24 5.61 -1.77 -0.05
N ILE A 25 5.51 -3.06 -0.35
CA ILE A 25 5.15 -3.54 -1.70
C ILE A 25 3.67 -3.28 -2.02
N ILE A 26 2.77 -3.47 -1.06
CA ILE A 26 1.33 -3.46 -1.33
C ILE A 26 0.71 -2.06 -1.16
N SER A 27 1.19 -1.26 -0.21
CA SER A 27 0.59 0.03 0.14
C SER A 27 1.48 1.21 -0.25
N VAL A 28 2.71 1.24 0.24
CA VAL A 28 3.62 2.37 0.02
C VAL A 28 3.98 2.54 -1.46
N SER A 29 4.16 1.44 -2.20
CA SER A 29 4.42 1.49 -3.64
C SER A 29 3.29 2.15 -4.44
N VAL A 30 2.04 1.95 -4.04
CA VAL A 30 0.86 2.57 -4.67
C VAL A 30 0.94 4.09 -4.56
N LEU A 31 1.23 4.61 -3.36
CA LEU A 31 1.40 6.04 -3.13
C LEU A 31 2.62 6.58 -3.88
N MET A 32 3.74 5.86 -3.85
CA MET A 32 4.94 6.21 -4.61
C MET A 32 4.64 6.37 -6.10
N TYR A 33 4.01 5.38 -6.73
CA TYR A 33 3.66 5.44 -8.16
C TYR A 33 2.68 6.59 -8.44
N LYS A 34 1.73 6.83 -7.55
CA LYS A 34 0.80 7.96 -7.67
C LYS A 34 1.53 9.30 -7.68
N LYS A 35 2.47 9.50 -6.76
CA LYS A 35 3.29 10.72 -6.66
C LYS A 35 4.27 10.89 -7.82
N LEU A 36 4.67 9.79 -8.45
CA LEU A 36 5.51 9.77 -9.65
C LEU A 36 4.72 9.91 -10.97
N GLY A 37 3.40 10.12 -10.90
CA GLY A 37 2.56 10.46 -12.05
C GLY A 37 2.00 9.27 -12.82
N ILE A 38 2.08 8.06 -12.28
CA ILE A 38 1.46 6.88 -12.89
C ILE A 38 -0.07 6.99 -12.79
N THR A 39 -0.77 6.55 -13.85
CA THR A 39 -2.24 6.62 -13.91
C THR A 39 -2.90 5.69 -12.89
N ASN A 40 -4.12 6.03 -12.45
CA ASN A 40 -4.86 5.18 -11.51
C ASN A 40 -5.20 3.82 -12.12
N GLU A 41 -5.41 3.76 -13.44
CA GLU A 41 -5.67 2.54 -14.18
C GLU A 41 -4.46 1.60 -14.14
N ASP A 42 -3.26 2.11 -14.45
CA ASP A 42 -2.03 1.34 -14.40
C ASP A 42 -1.70 0.89 -12.97
N ILE A 43 -1.84 1.79 -12.00
CA ILE A 43 -1.65 1.44 -10.59
C ILE A 43 -2.62 0.31 -10.20
N GLY A 44 -3.91 0.47 -10.49
CA GLY A 44 -4.93 -0.53 -10.18
C GLY A 44 -4.65 -1.89 -10.81
N LEU A 45 -4.31 -1.91 -12.10
CA LEU A 45 -4.05 -3.13 -12.86
C LEU A 45 -2.77 -3.84 -12.38
N TYR A 46 -1.64 -3.16 -12.44
CA TYR A 46 -0.33 -3.79 -12.24
C TYR A 46 0.00 -4.03 -10.76
N THR A 47 -0.36 -3.10 -9.85
CA THR A 47 -0.05 -3.31 -8.43
C THR A 47 -0.98 -4.31 -7.75
N SER A 48 -2.19 -4.56 -8.30
CA SER A 48 -3.08 -5.62 -7.79
C SER A 48 -2.44 -7.00 -7.90
N LEU A 49 -1.69 -7.23 -8.97
CA LEU A 49 -1.01 -8.49 -9.21
C LEU A 49 0.12 -8.74 -8.20
N LEU A 50 0.72 -7.70 -7.62
CA LEU A 50 1.77 -7.84 -6.59
C LEU A 50 1.31 -8.61 -5.35
N TYR A 51 0.01 -8.73 -5.12
CA TYR A 51 -0.56 -9.51 -4.04
C TYR A 51 -0.54 -11.03 -4.30
N LEU A 52 -0.43 -11.43 -5.57
CA LEU A 52 -0.52 -12.82 -6.00
C LEU A 52 0.45 -13.76 -5.26
N PRO A 53 1.74 -13.42 -5.02
CA PRO A 53 2.65 -14.30 -4.30
C PRO A 53 2.13 -14.74 -2.93
N TRP A 54 1.48 -13.87 -2.16
CA TRP A 54 0.92 -14.26 -0.86
C TRP A 54 -0.30 -15.17 -0.98
N VAL A 55 -1.09 -15.02 -2.04
CA VAL A 55 -2.27 -15.86 -2.29
C VAL A 55 -1.87 -17.28 -2.68
N ILE A 56 -0.85 -17.40 -3.56
CA ILE A 56 -0.41 -18.70 -4.09
C ILE A 56 0.72 -19.35 -3.28
N LYS A 57 1.04 -18.84 -2.07
CA LYS A 57 2.01 -19.45 -1.13
C LYS A 57 1.92 -20.98 -1.04
N PRO A 58 0.71 -21.61 -0.96
CA PRO A 58 0.62 -23.06 -0.86
C PRO A 58 1.27 -23.82 -2.00
N LEU A 59 1.45 -23.19 -3.18
CA LEU A 59 2.04 -23.86 -4.33
C LEU A 59 3.53 -24.17 -4.16
N TRP A 60 4.28 -23.32 -3.42
CA TRP A 60 5.71 -23.54 -3.21
C TRP A 60 6.11 -23.67 -1.74
N SER A 61 5.20 -23.52 -0.78
CA SER A 61 5.53 -23.72 0.62
C SER A 61 6.19 -25.08 0.91
N PRO A 62 5.83 -26.19 0.24
CA PRO A 62 6.52 -27.45 0.40
C PRO A 62 7.99 -27.42 -0.04
N LEU A 63 8.39 -26.55 -0.98
CA LEU A 63 9.81 -26.37 -1.34
C LEU A 63 10.62 -25.83 -0.16
N VAL A 64 10.04 -24.82 0.53
CA VAL A 64 10.63 -24.26 1.74
C VAL A 64 10.66 -25.29 2.88
N GLU A 65 9.69 -26.21 2.91
CA GLU A 65 9.65 -27.29 3.91
C GLU A 65 10.67 -28.40 3.66
N LEU A 66 10.89 -28.75 2.42
CA LEU A 66 11.73 -29.90 2.04
C LEU A 66 13.22 -29.55 1.91
N TYR A 67 13.55 -28.32 1.52
CA TYR A 67 14.93 -27.96 1.17
C TYR A 67 15.55 -26.99 2.17
N GLY A 68 16.66 -27.39 2.78
CA GLY A 68 17.47 -26.54 3.65
C GLY A 68 16.82 -26.26 5.01
N THR A 69 17.39 -25.32 5.74
CA THR A 69 16.89 -24.88 7.04
C THR A 69 16.03 -23.64 6.91
N LYS A 70 14.98 -23.51 7.73
CA LYS A 70 14.10 -22.35 7.74
C LYS A 70 14.86 -21.05 8.00
N ARG A 71 15.87 -21.13 8.88
CA ARG A 71 16.75 -20.01 9.19
C ARG A 71 17.50 -19.51 7.95
N LYS A 72 18.07 -20.39 7.13
CA LYS A 72 18.75 -19.99 5.89
C LYS A 72 17.75 -19.37 4.91
N TRP A 73 16.57 -19.97 4.77
CA TRP A 73 15.53 -19.45 3.87
C TRP A 73 15.14 -18.01 4.21
N PHE A 74 14.72 -17.72 5.44
CA PHE A 74 14.29 -16.34 5.73
C PHE A 74 15.44 -15.34 5.66
N LEU A 75 16.66 -15.69 6.05
CA LEU A 75 17.81 -14.79 5.94
C LEU A 75 18.15 -14.44 4.48
N TRP A 76 18.15 -15.44 3.58
CA TRP A 76 18.34 -15.18 2.16
C TRP A 76 17.21 -14.36 1.55
N MET A 77 15.96 -14.64 1.91
CA MET A 77 14.83 -13.88 1.43
C MET A 77 14.85 -12.43 1.93
N GLN A 78 15.19 -12.20 3.21
CA GLN A 78 15.36 -10.86 3.76
C GLN A 78 16.48 -10.09 3.07
N LEU A 79 17.59 -10.74 2.76
CA LEU A 79 18.68 -10.13 1.98
C LEU A 79 18.23 -9.75 0.57
N LEU A 80 17.53 -10.63 -0.14
CA LEU A 80 16.98 -10.35 -1.47
C LEU A 80 16.01 -9.17 -1.44
N ILE A 81 15.13 -9.10 -0.44
CA ILE A 81 14.20 -7.98 -0.24
C ILE A 81 14.97 -6.67 0.00
N SER A 82 16.00 -6.70 0.83
CA SER A 82 16.84 -5.54 1.11
C SER A 82 17.49 -5.00 -0.16
N ILE A 83 18.09 -5.89 -0.95
CA ILE A 83 18.71 -5.55 -2.24
C ILE A 83 17.65 -5.02 -3.22
N ALA A 84 16.48 -5.64 -3.28
CA ALA A 84 15.40 -5.21 -4.15
C ALA A 84 14.96 -3.77 -3.85
N PHE A 85 14.76 -3.40 -2.58
CA PHE A 85 14.39 -2.05 -2.20
C PHE A 85 15.50 -1.02 -2.51
N LEU A 86 16.76 -1.39 -2.32
CA LEU A 86 17.88 -0.53 -2.73
C LEU A 86 17.87 -0.30 -4.25
N ILE A 87 17.71 -1.37 -5.04
CA ILE A 87 17.66 -1.26 -6.50
C ILE A 87 16.45 -0.40 -6.94
N VAL A 88 15.27 -0.57 -6.32
CA VAL A 88 14.13 0.32 -6.58
C VAL A 88 14.52 1.78 -6.38
N GLY A 89 15.17 2.12 -5.25
CA GLY A 89 15.61 3.48 -4.98
C GLY A 89 16.53 4.07 -6.05
N PHE A 90 17.44 3.26 -6.59
CA PHE A 90 18.36 3.71 -7.65
C PHE A 90 17.73 3.76 -9.04
N THR A 91 16.67 3.01 -9.29
CA THR A 91 16.06 2.90 -10.62
C THR A 91 14.92 3.88 -10.88
N LEU A 92 14.43 4.60 -9.86
CA LEU A 92 13.33 5.57 -10.01
C LEU A 92 13.64 6.73 -10.98
N SER A 93 14.90 7.02 -11.24
CA SER A 93 15.31 8.05 -12.21
C SER A 93 15.35 7.58 -13.67
N LEU A 94 15.11 6.30 -13.93
CA LEU A 94 15.13 5.74 -15.29
C LEU A 94 13.87 6.14 -16.06
N HIS A 95 13.98 6.26 -17.38
CA HIS A 95 12.84 6.57 -18.25
C HIS A 95 11.69 5.53 -18.09
N ASN A 96 12.04 4.24 -17.99
CA ASN A 96 11.08 3.15 -17.85
C ASN A 96 10.98 2.65 -16.38
N PHE A 97 11.13 3.56 -15.40
CA PHE A 97 11.18 3.21 -13.98
C PHE A 97 9.98 2.36 -13.53
N PHE A 98 8.78 2.63 -14.05
CA PHE A 98 7.57 1.93 -13.62
C PHE A 98 7.66 0.42 -13.84
N LEU A 99 7.96 -0.02 -15.07
CA LEU A 99 8.06 -1.45 -15.38
C LEU A 99 9.25 -2.11 -14.69
N VAL A 100 10.38 -1.41 -14.60
CA VAL A 100 11.59 -1.91 -13.93
C VAL A 100 11.33 -2.12 -12.44
N THR A 101 10.80 -1.10 -11.75
CA THR A 101 10.51 -1.19 -10.31
C THR A 101 9.39 -2.17 -10.02
N LEU A 102 8.39 -2.28 -10.90
CA LEU A 102 7.33 -3.28 -10.78
C LEU A 102 7.89 -4.70 -10.84
N ALA A 103 8.79 -5.00 -11.79
CA ALA A 103 9.46 -6.30 -11.88
C ALA A 103 10.29 -6.62 -10.62
N ILE A 104 10.99 -5.60 -10.07
CA ILE A 104 11.74 -5.75 -8.82
C ILE A 104 10.79 -6.00 -7.63
N PHE A 105 9.67 -5.29 -7.54
CA PHE A 105 8.66 -5.54 -6.51
C PHE A 105 8.01 -6.92 -6.65
N TRP A 106 7.84 -7.45 -7.86
CA TRP A 106 7.42 -8.83 -8.06
C TRP A 106 8.39 -9.83 -7.43
N ALA A 107 9.69 -9.68 -7.71
CA ALA A 107 10.72 -10.52 -7.11
C ALA A 107 10.74 -10.38 -5.56
N ALA A 108 10.64 -9.14 -5.06
CA ALA A 108 10.55 -8.85 -3.63
C ALA A 108 9.28 -9.45 -3.00
N ALA A 109 8.15 -9.47 -3.69
CA ALA A 109 6.90 -10.05 -3.23
C ALA A 109 7.01 -11.57 -3.06
N PHE A 110 7.62 -12.27 -4.02
CA PHE A 110 7.92 -13.71 -3.89
C PHE A 110 8.89 -13.99 -2.75
N ALA A 111 9.94 -13.17 -2.63
CA ALA A 111 10.89 -13.30 -1.52
C ALA A 111 10.21 -13.06 -0.17
N SER A 112 9.34 -12.04 -0.06
CA SER A 112 8.61 -11.74 1.17
C SER A 112 7.61 -12.84 1.53
N ALA A 113 6.88 -13.37 0.56
CA ALA A 113 5.97 -14.50 0.78
C ALA A 113 6.73 -15.76 1.24
N SER A 114 7.93 -16.00 0.70
CA SER A 114 8.80 -17.10 1.11
C SER A 114 9.42 -16.86 2.49
N ASN A 115 9.78 -15.61 2.81
CA ASN A 115 10.22 -15.21 4.15
C ASN A 115 9.17 -15.52 5.20
N ASP A 116 7.90 -15.21 4.93
CA ASP A 116 6.80 -15.52 5.85
C ASP A 116 6.70 -17.03 6.14
N ILE A 117 6.73 -17.86 5.07
CA ILE A 117 6.66 -19.32 5.22
C ILE A 117 7.81 -19.81 6.10
N ALA A 118 9.02 -19.35 5.81
CA ALA A 118 10.22 -19.77 6.53
C ALA A 118 10.22 -19.29 7.99
N SER A 119 9.81 -18.05 8.24
CA SER A 119 9.72 -17.45 9.58
C SER A 119 8.68 -18.14 10.45
N ASP A 120 7.52 -18.48 9.88
CA ASP A 120 6.46 -19.22 10.56
C ASP A 120 6.92 -20.66 10.89
N GLY A 121 7.53 -21.34 9.93
CA GLY A 121 8.09 -22.66 10.13
C GLY A 121 9.19 -22.66 11.19
N PHE A 122 10.10 -21.69 11.17
CA PHE A 122 11.17 -21.54 12.16
C PHE A 122 10.62 -21.34 13.57
N TYR A 123 9.63 -20.46 13.72
CA TYR A 123 8.96 -20.23 14.99
C TYR A 123 8.38 -21.51 15.58
N LEU A 124 7.67 -22.30 14.78
CA LEU A 124 7.05 -23.56 15.20
C LEU A 124 8.05 -24.65 15.52
N LEU A 125 9.23 -24.65 14.89
CA LEU A 125 10.28 -25.63 15.11
C LEU A 125 11.11 -25.35 16.37
N VAL A 126 11.47 -24.08 16.57
CA VAL A 126 12.45 -23.68 17.60
C VAL A 126 11.80 -23.43 18.95
N LEU A 127 10.51 -23.04 18.98
CA LEU A 127 9.86 -22.71 20.24
C LEU A 127 9.05 -23.89 20.81
N PRO A 128 9.16 -24.19 22.12
CA PRO A 128 8.29 -25.16 22.79
C PRO A 128 6.82 -24.76 22.70
N LYS A 129 5.91 -25.77 22.65
CA LYS A 129 4.46 -25.52 22.48
C LYS A 129 3.88 -24.60 23.53
N GLU A 130 4.36 -24.69 24.76
CA GLU A 130 3.92 -23.88 25.90
C GLU A 130 4.24 -22.39 25.68
N GLU A 131 5.40 -22.09 25.11
CA GLU A 131 5.85 -20.73 24.82
C GLU A 131 5.22 -20.19 23.53
N GLN A 132 4.87 -21.05 22.58
CA GLN A 132 4.25 -20.63 21.31
C GLN A 132 2.97 -19.82 21.54
N SER A 133 2.11 -20.26 22.47
CA SER A 133 0.86 -19.56 22.77
C SER A 133 1.10 -18.15 23.32
N PHE A 134 2.09 -17.99 24.19
CA PHE A 134 2.47 -16.69 24.76
C PHE A 134 3.03 -15.74 23.68
N PHE A 135 3.98 -16.23 22.90
CA PHE A 135 4.63 -15.41 21.87
C PHE A 135 3.76 -15.15 20.64
N LEU A 136 2.60 -15.82 20.47
CA LEU A 136 1.67 -15.56 19.38
C LEU A 136 1.16 -14.11 19.38
N GLY A 137 0.83 -13.59 20.57
CA GLY A 137 0.43 -12.20 20.73
C GLY A 137 1.55 -11.21 20.36
N ILE A 138 2.78 -11.50 20.79
CA ILE A 138 3.97 -10.69 20.49
C ILE A 138 4.24 -10.67 18.98
N ARG A 139 4.19 -11.81 18.32
CA ARG A 139 4.29 -11.92 16.86
C ARG A 139 3.29 -11.01 16.16
N SER A 140 2.01 -11.13 16.52
CA SER A 140 0.93 -10.34 15.93
C SER A 140 1.15 -8.84 16.15
N THR A 141 1.62 -8.45 17.35
CA THR A 141 1.91 -7.06 17.69
C THR A 141 3.03 -6.48 16.82
N PHE A 142 4.16 -7.20 16.68
CA PHE A 142 5.27 -6.71 15.87
C PHE A 142 5.01 -6.76 14.38
N TYR A 143 4.20 -7.69 13.89
CA TYR A 143 3.69 -7.67 12.53
C TYR A 143 2.83 -6.42 12.28
N ARG A 144 1.93 -6.06 13.21
CA ARG A 144 1.14 -4.82 13.12
C ARG A 144 2.02 -3.57 13.24
N ALA A 145 3.02 -3.58 14.12
CA ALA A 145 3.98 -2.48 14.25
C ALA A 145 4.71 -2.21 12.92
N SER A 146 5.02 -3.24 12.15
CA SER A 146 5.63 -3.07 10.83
C SER A 146 4.68 -2.42 9.81
N MET A 147 3.38 -2.73 9.89
CA MET A 147 2.37 -2.06 9.05
C MET A 147 2.28 -0.56 9.36
N ILE A 148 2.36 -0.21 10.66
CA ILE A 148 2.35 1.17 11.12
C ILE A 148 3.63 1.88 10.67
N ALA A 149 4.78 1.23 10.82
CA ALA A 149 6.05 1.79 10.38
C ALA A 149 6.05 2.10 8.87
N GLY A 150 5.54 1.17 8.05
CA GLY A 150 5.43 1.37 6.60
C GLY A 150 4.43 2.47 6.23
N ASN A 151 3.18 2.35 6.65
CA ASN A 151 2.12 3.30 6.29
C ASN A 151 2.20 4.64 7.03
N GLY A 152 2.84 4.68 8.20
CA GLY A 152 3.04 5.90 8.97
C GLY A 152 4.41 6.50 8.72
N LEU A 153 5.44 5.93 9.37
CA LEU A 153 6.77 6.55 9.41
C LEU A 153 7.44 6.67 8.04
N ILE A 154 7.32 5.66 7.17
CA ILE A 154 7.95 5.72 5.84
C ILE A 154 7.23 6.72 4.94
N ILE A 155 5.90 6.80 5.00
CA ILE A 155 5.13 7.79 4.23
C ILE A 155 5.39 9.20 4.75
N LEU A 156 5.46 9.40 6.08
CA LEU A 156 5.86 10.70 6.66
C LEU A 156 7.27 11.12 6.22
N LEU A 157 8.22 10.18 6.20
CA LEU A 157 9.56 10.44 5.69
C LEU A 157 9.53 10.84 4.21
N ALA A 158 8.76 10.13 3.39
CA ALA A 158 8.59 10.45 1.96
C ALA A 158 8.03 11.87 1.78
N GLY A 159 6.95 12.21 2.50
CA GLY A 159 6.36 13.54 2.47
C GLY A 159 7.33 14.64 2.90
N TYR A 160 8.07 14.43 4.00
CA TYR A 160 9.13 15.36 4.43
C TYR A 160 10.19 15.57 3.34
N LEU A 161 10.61 14.49 2.67
CA LEU A 161 11.61 14.59 1.60
C LEU A 161 11.03 15.24 0.32
N GLU A 162 9.75 15.00 -0.02
CA GLU A 162 9.06 15.69 -1.10
C GLU A 162 9.12 17.22 -0.91
N HIS A 163 8.85 17.67 0.30
CA HIS A 163 8.94 19.10 0.61
C HIS A 163 10.36 19.65 0.60
N LYS A 164 11.30 18.88 1.15
CA LYS A 164 12.70 19.29 1.24
C LYS A 164 13.35 19.44 -0.12
N TYR A 165 13.10 18.51 -1.03
CA TYR A 165 13.77 18.48 -2.33
C TYR A 165 12.93 19.09 -3.46
N SER A 166 11.64 19.29 -3.26
CA SER A 166 10.68 19.74 -4.30
C SER A 166 10.75 18.89 -5.57
N ASP A 167 11.15 17.63 -5.44
CA ASP A 167 11.36 16.65 -6.50
C ASP A 167 10.92 15.27 -6.00
N ASN A 168 9.78 14.82 -6.47
CA ASN A 168 9.19 13.55 -6.05
C ASN A 168 10.09 12.35 -6.35
N THR A 169 10.78 12.36 -7.50
CA THR A 169 11.67 11.27 -7.89
C THR A 169 12.82 11.12 -6.90
N LYS A 170 13.47 12.23 -6.54
CA LYS A 170 14.56 12.22 -5.55
C LYS A 170 14.05 11.82 -4.17
N ALA A 171 12.92 12.37 -3.75
CA ALA A 171 12.33 12.09 -2.44
C ALA A 171 12.04 10.59 -2.28
N TRP A 172 11.37 10.00 -3.26
CA TRP A 172 11.03 8.57 -3.24
C TRP A 172 12.26 7.67 -3.45
N SER A 173 13.26 8.10 -4.23
CA SER A 173 14.55 7.38 -4.32
C SER A 173 15.23 7.28 -2.96
N TYR A 174 15.39 8.40 -2.24
CA TYR A 174 15.98 8.37 -0.89
C TYR A 174 15.13 7.60 0.10
N THR A 175 13.80 7.68 0.01
CA THR A 175 12.90 6.89 0.86
C THR A 175 13.10 5.39 0.63
N MET A 176 13.16 4.93 -0.62
CA MET A 176 13.37 3.50 -0.93
C MET A 176 14.77 3.02 -0.54
N ILE A 177 15.80 3.86 -0.72
CA ILE A 177 17.15 3.56 -0.23
C ILE A 177 17.14 3.41 1.31
N PHE A 178 16.48 4.32 2.03
CA PHE A 178 16.34 4.23 3.48
C PHE A 178 15.63 2.93 3.90
N VAL A 179 14.52 2.57 3.23
CA VAL A 179 13.78 1.31 3.44
C VAL A 179 14.69 0.10 3.22
N GLY A 180 15.48 0.08 2.15
CA GLY A 180 16.42 -0.98 1.84
C GLY A 180 17.53 -1.12 2.90
N LEU A 181 18.10 0.00 3.35
CA LEU A 181 19.09 0.02 4.42
C LEU A 181 18.50 -0.44 5.76
N LEU A 182 17.30 0.02 6.10
CA LEU A 182 16.60 -0.42 7.31
C LEU A 182 16.36 -1.94 7.28
N MET A 183 15.90 -2.47 6.14
CA MET A 183 15.70 -3.91 5.98
C MET A 183 17.02 -4.68 6.06
N THR A 184 18.12 -4.12 5.55
CA THR A 184 19.46 -4.69 5.69
C THR A 184 19.89 -4.79 7.15
N LEU A 185 19.68 -3.73 7.94
CA LEU A 185 19.97 -3.73 9.37
C LEU A 185 19.14 -4.77 10.12
N ILE A 186 17.86 -4.89 9.80
CA ILE A 186 16.98 -5.93 10.37
C ILE A 186 17.47 -7.33 10.01
N THR A 187 17.92 -7.54 8.77
CA THR A 187 18.47 -8.81 8.31
C THR A 187 19.76 -9.18 9.07
N ILE A 188 20.65 -8.20 9.26
CA ILE A 188 21.88 -8.39 10.05
C ILE A 188 21.53 -8.74 11.50
N TYR A 189 20.57 -8.03 12.09
CA TYR A 189 20.09 -8.35 13.43
C TYR A 189 19.55 -9.78 13.53
N ASN A 190 18.68 -10.18 12.61
CA ASN A 190 18.13 -11.52 12.57
C ASN A 190 19.22 -12.59 12.34
N PHE A 191 20.24 -12.28 11.54
CA PHE A 191 21.40 -13.17 11.36
C PHE A 191 22.16 -13.41 12.67
N ILE A 192 22.30 -12.39 13.52
CA ILE A 192 23.03 -12.46 14.78
C ILE A 192 22.20 -13.16 15.87
N PHE A 193 20.93 -12.76 16.03
CA PHE A 193 20.12 -13.13 17.20
C PHE A 193 19.23 -14.35 17.01
N THR A 194 18.96 -14.80 15.78
CA THR A 194 18.18 -16.02 15.59
C THR A 194 19.00 -17.27 15.92
N PRO A 195 18.41 -18.24 16.62
CA PRO A 195 19.08 -19.49 16.97
C PRO A 195 19.65 -20.23 15.76
N LYS A 196 20.88 -20.77 15.91
CA LYS A 196 21.59 -21.45 14.81
C LYS A 196 21.28 -22.95 14.75
N ASN A 197 20.87 -23.56 15.84
CA ASN A 197 20.77 -25.02 16.01
C ASN A 197 19.38 -25.54 15.61
N GLU A 198 18.90 -25.19 14.42
CA GLU A 198 17.62 -25.72 13.89
C GLU A 198 17.67 -27.26 13.66
N ILE A 199 18.84 -27.79 13.32
CA ILE A 199 19.05 -29.22 12.97
C ILE A 199 18.69 -30.14 14.14
N ASN A 200 18.98 -29.76 15.38
CA ASN A 200 18.70 -30.57 16.57
C ASN A 200 17.21 -30.74 16.87
N PHE A 201 16.34 -29.90 16.26
CA PHE A 201 14.88 -29.99 16.41
C PHE A 201 14.22 -30.83 15.32
N VAL A 202 14.92 -31.07 14.20
CA VAL A 202 14.42 -31.85 13.06
C VAL A 202 14.66 -33.36 13.26
N GLU A 203 15.74 -33.77 13.96
CA GLU A 203 16.07 -35.20 14.17
C GLU A 203 15.01 -35.99 14.96
N ASN A 204 14.12 -35.33 15.70
CA ASN A 204 13.05 -35.96 16.46
C ASN A 204 11.69 -36.08 15.72
N LYS A 205 11.59 -35.60 14.48
CA LYS A 205 10.42 -35.87 13.65
C LYS A 205 10.76 -36.92 12.62
N GLU A 206 10.19 -38.12 12.75
CA GLU A 206 10.18 -39.12 11.68
C GLU A 206 9.80 -38.39 10.37
N GLN A 207 10.77 -38.32 9.47
CA GLN A 207 10.58 -37.75 8.16
C GLN A 207 9.62 -38.66 7.39
N HIS A 208 8.32 -38.40 7.49
CA HIS A 208 7.42 -38.89 6.48
C HIS A 208 7.79 -38.14 5.18
N HIS A 209 8.59 -38.81 4.34
CA HIS A 209 8.88 -38.41 2.97
C HIS A 209 7.59 -38.45 2.13
N GLN A 210 6.64 -37.57 2.44
CA GLN A 210 5.51 -37.38 1.55
C GLN A 210 5.99 -36.52 0.35
N SER A 211 5.80 -37.06 -0.85
CA SER A 211 6.09 -36.32 -2.07
C SER A 211 5.28 -35.02 -2.11
N PHE A 212 5.89 -33.93 -2.61
CA PHE A 212 5.21 -32.65 -2.86
C PHE A 212 3.84 -32.85 -3.52
N GLY A 213 3.78 -33.68 -4.57
CA GLY A 213 2.54 -33.98 -5.28
C GLY A 213 1.46 -34.59 -4.40
N THR A 214 1.85 -35.46 -3.47
CA THR A 214 0.90 -36.12 -2.53
C THR A 214 0.28 -35.10 -1.57
N ILE A 215 1.09 -34.20 -1.02
CA ILE A 215 0.64 -33.13 -0.12
C ILE A 215 -0.32 -32.18 -0.86
N PHE A 216 0.07 -31.74 -2.06
CA PHE A 216 -0.72 -30.86 -2.89
C PHE A 216 -2.08 -31.49 -3.28
N ILE A 217 -2.05 -32.71 -3.79
CA ILE A 217 -3.27 -33.43 -4.17
C ILE A 217 -4.17 -33.66 -2.94
N SER A 218 -3.61 -34.01 -1.78
CA SER A 218 -4.39 -34.24 -0.56
C SER A 218 -5.12 -32.97 -0.09
N PHE A 219 -4.52 -31.78 -0.30
CA PHE A 219 -5.14 -30.51 0.03
C PHE A 219 -6.42 -30.29 -0.80
N PHE A 220 -6.36 -30.49 -2.13
CA PHE A 220 -7.52 -30.32 -3.01
C PHE A 220 -8.57 -31.43 -2.90
N LYS A 221 -8.20 -32.59 -2.34
CA LYS A 221 -9.14 -33.67 -2.05
C LYS A 221 -9.95 -33.49 -0.76
N LYS A 222 -9.65 -32.46 0.05
CA LYS A 222 -10.42 -32.19 1.28
C LYS A 222 -11.86 -31.86 0.96
N LYS A 223 -12.78 -32.44 1.75
CA LYS A 223 -14.21 -32.18 1.60
C LYS A 223 -14.48 -30.66 1.70
N GLN A 224 -15.27 -30.14 0.76
CA GLN A 224 -15.68 -28.73 0.68
C GLN A 224 -14.56 -27.72 0.43
N ILE A 225 -13.35 -28.13 0.04
CA ILE A 225 -12.23 -27.21 -0.20
C ILE A 225 -12.57 -26.13 -1.23
N THR A 226 -13.30 -26.48 -2.29
CA THR A 226 -13.74 -25.53 -3.33
C THR A 226 -14.61 -24.42 -2.75
N VAL A 227 -15.57 -24.77 -1.88
CA VAL A 227 -16.46 -23.79 -1.21
C VAL A 227 -15.64 -22.86 -0.32
N VAL A 228 -14.68 -23.41 0.44
CA VAL A 228 -13.77 -22.63 1.30
C VAL A 228 -12.91 -21.67 0.48
N LEU A 229 -12.36 -22.14 -0.64
CA LEU A 229 -11.54 -21.30 -1.52
C LEU A 229 -12.36 -20.18 -2.16
N ILE A 230 -13.55 -20.48 -2.68
CA ILE A 230 -14.46 -19.46 -3.24
C ILE A 230 -14.84 -18.44 -2.17
N PHE A 231 -15.20 -18.89 -0.97
CA PHE A 231 -15.53 -17.99 0.14
C PHE A 231 -14.37 -17.05 0.48
N ILE A 232 -13.15 -17.57 0.62
CA ILE A 232 -11.97 -16.76 0.93
C ILE A 232 -11.70 -15.75 -0.19
N LEU A 233 -11.81 -16.15 -1.46
CA LEU A 233 -11.59 -15.26 -2.60
C LEU A 233 -12.62 -14.13 -2.63
N VAL A 234 -13.91 -14.45 -2.53
CA VAL A 234 -15.00 -13.45 -2.54
C VAL A 234 -14.89 -12.52 -1.34
N PHE A 235 -14.59 -13.06 -0.15
CA PHE A 235 -14.41 -12.28 1.08
C PHE A 235 -13.27 -11.28 0.96
N ARG A 236 -12.13 -11.68 0.37
CA ARG A 236 -10.95 -10.82 0.19
C ARG A 236 -11.08 -9.83 -0.96
N LEU A 237 -11.94 -10.09 -1.94
CA LEU A 237 -12.11 -9.23 -3.09
C LEU A 237 -12.52 -7.81 -2.68
N GLY A 238 -13.52 -7.66 -1.83
CA GLY A 238 -14.00 -6.35 -1.35
C GLY A 238 -12.92 -5.57 -0.62
N GLU A 239 -12.22 -6.21 0.33
CA GLU A 239 -11.11 -5.61 1.06
C GLU A 239 -9.99 -5.15 0.12
N SER A 240 -9.62 -5.99 -0.85
CA SER A 240 -8.52 -5.68 -1.77
C SER A 240 -8.83 -4.49 -2.68
N GLN A 241 -10.06 -4.37 -3.16
CA GLN A 241 -10.50 -3.23 -3.99
C GLN A 241 -10.50 -1.94 -3.19
N LEU A 242 -11.05 -1.95 -1.97
CA LEU A 242 -11.04 -0.79 -1.08
C LEU A 242 -9.60 -0.31 -0.82
N LEU A 243 -8.71 -1.19 -0.41
CA LEU A 243 -7.33 -0.84 -0.09
C LEU A 243 -6.57 -0.27 -1.30
N LYS A 244 -6.85 -0.77 -2.51
CA LYS A 244 -6.21 -0.28 -3.74
C LYS A 244 -6.70 1.10 -4.18
N MET A 245 -8.00 1.36 -4.05
CA MET A 245 -8.59 2.63 -4.50
C MET A 245 -8.55 3.73 -3.42
N LEU A 246 -8.35 3.37 -2.15
CA LEU A 246 -8.33 4.33 -1.06
C LEU A 246 -7.17 5.34 -1.21
N THR A 247 -5.95 4.87 -1.48
CA THR A 247 -4.79 5.76 -1.63
C THR A 247 -4.93 6.74 -2.80
N PRO A 248 -5.25 6.30 -4.03
CA PRO A 248 -5.56 7.23 -5.12
C PRO A 248 -6.67 8.23 -4.76
N PHE A 249 -7.75 7.78 -4.13
CA PHE A 249 -8.85 8.63 -3.70
C PHE A 249 -8.41 9.71 -2.69
N LEU A 250 -7.58 9.36 -1.72
CA LEU A 250 -7.08 10.32 -0.74
C LEU A 250 -6.19 11.40 -1.37
N VAL A 251 -5.39 11.04 -2.36
CA VAL A 251 -4.37 11.92 -2.96
C VAL A 251 -4.88 12.65 -4.20
N ASP A 252 -5.84 12.09 -4.93
CA ASP A 252 -6.39 12.74 -6.12
C ASP A 252 -7.05 14.08 -5.76
N PRO A 253 -6.79 15.13 -6.56
CA PRO A 253 -7.45 16.40 -6.34
C PRO A 253 -8.95 16.31 -6.61
N ILE A 254 -9.71 17.17 -5.95
CA ILE A 254 -11.14 17.35 -6.26
C ILE A 254 -11.26 17.79 -7.71
N LYS A 255 -12.00 17.05 -8.52
CA LYS A 255 -12.20 17.34 -9.95
C LYS A 255 -13.60 17.91 -10.19
N TYR A 256 -13.64 18.99 -10.97
CA TYR A 256 -14.87 19.54 -11.49
C TYR A 256 -14.85 19.42 -13.01
N GLU A 257 -15.93 18.99 -13.60
CA GLU A 257 -16.10 18.93 -15.03
C GLU A 257 -17.18 19.94 -15.44
N LEU A 258 -16.81 20.89 -16.30
CA LEU A 258 -17.72 21.85 -16.87
C LEU A 258 -18.21 21.31 -18.21
N VAL A 259 -19.54 21.20 -18.37
CA VAL A 259 -20.17 20.79 -19.61
C VAL A 259 -20.98 21.96 -20.14
N GLN A 260 -20.65 22.43 -21.33
CA GLN A 260 -21.38 23.53 -21.99
C GLN A 260 -22.36 22.97 -23.02
N LYS A 261 -23.57 23.46 -23.02
CA LYS A 261 -24.64 22.98 -23.94
C LYS A 261 -24.39 23.31 -25.40
N THR A 262 -23.76 24.45 -25.72
CA THR A 262 -23.48 24.91 -27.08
C THR A 262 -22.11 25.59 -27.10
N ALA A 263 -21.06 24.84 -27.35
CA ALA A 263 -19.71 25.39 -27.45
C ALA A 263 -19.21 25.31 -28.90
N ASP A 264 -18.56 26.35 -29.39
CA ASP A 264 -17.75 26.26 -30.59
C ASP A 264 -16.51 25.35 -30.35
N LEU A 265 -15.75 25.07 -31.41
CA LEU A 265 -14.62 24.16 -31.31
C LEU A 265 -13.53 24.68 -30.36
N ASP A 266 -13.33 26.00 -30.30
CA ASP A 266 -12.29 26.61 -29.48
C ASP A 266 -12.73 26.71 -28.01
N GLU A 267 -14.02 26.94 -27.76
CA GLU A 267 -14.57 26.86 -26.41
C GLU A 267 -14.47 25.42 -25.84
N LYS A 268 -14.74 24.40 -26.66
CA LYS A 268 -14.55 23.01 -26.26
C LYS A 268 -13.09 22.70 -25.92
N LYS A 269 -12.14 23.22 -26.68
CA LYS A 269 -10.71 23.10 -26.40
C LYS A 269 -10.33 23.83 -25.12
N ALA A 270 -10.80 25.04 -24.92
CA ALA A 270 -10.54 25.80 -23.69
C ALA A 270 -11.11 25.08 -22.46
N LEU A 271 -12.33 24.54 -22.56
CA LEU A 271 -12.96 23.77 -21.51
C LEU A 271 -12.23 22.47 -21.21
N TYR A 272 -11.73 21.79 -22.25
CA TYR A 272 -10.89 20.62 -22.12
C TYR A 272 -9.59 20.95 -21.39
N LEU A 273 -8.89 22.03 -21.77
CA LEU A 273 -7.66 22.47 -21.09
C LEU A 273 -7.91 22.80 -19.62
N TYR A 274 -9.02 23.48 -19.33
CA TYR A 274 -9.42 23.76 -17.97
C TYR A 274 -9.63 22.48 -17.16
N ASN A 275 -10.41 21.54 -17.69
CA ASN A 275 -10.74 20.29 -17.00
C ASN A 275 -9.53 19.35 -16.79
N THR A 276 -8.61 19.32 -17.74
CA THR A 276 -7.46 18.38 -17.70
C THR A 276 -6.21 18.97 -17.08
N LYS A 277 -5.86 20.22 -17.42
CA LYS A 277 -4.61 20.84 -16.97
C LYS A 277 -4.79 21.76 -15.78
N VAL A 278 -5.75 22.69 -15.84
CA VAL A 278 -5.94 23.68 -14.75
C VAL A 278 -6.33 23.00 -13.45
N LYS A 279 -7.32 22.11 -13.50
CA LYS A 279 -7.77 21.37 -12.31
C LYS A 279 -6.68 20.44 -11.74
N ALA A 280 -5.85 19.88 -12.61
CA ALA A 280 -4.74 19.04 -12.19
C ALA A 280 -3.52 19.85 -11.69
N GLY A 281 -3.57 21.18 -11.77
CA GLY A 281 -2.45 22.04 -11.39
C GLY A 281 -1.26 21.99 -12.36
N ILE A 282 -1.47 21.46 -13.57
CA ILE A 282 -0.43 21.35 -14.58
C ILE A 282 -0.20 22.74 -15.20
N LYS A 283 1.07 23.13 -15.34
CA LYS A 283 1.46 24.40 -15.96
C LYS A 283 1.02 24.44 -17.42
N LEU A 284 0.34 25.50 -17.81
CA LEU A 284 -0.10 25.74 -19.19
C LEU A 284 0.97 26.43 -20.00
N GLU A 285 1.04 26.13 -21.29
CA GLU A 285 1.81 26.86 -22.25
C GLU A 285 1.18 28.23 -22.57
N ALA A 286 1.96 29.17 -23.08
CA ALA A 286 1.46 30.53 -23.37
C ALA A 286 0.29 30.54 -24.36
N SER A 287 0.30 29.67 -25.37
CA SER A 287 -0.76 29.48 -26.36
C SER A 287 -2.06 28.93 -25.73
N GLU A 288 -1.92 27.99 -24.81
CA GLU A 288 -3.03 27.37 -24.08
C GLU A 288 -3.67 28.38 -23.10
N LEU A 289 -2.86 29.18 -22.42
CA LEU A 289 -3.31 30.29 -21.57
C LEU A 289 -4.08 31.34 -22.38
N GLN A 290 -3.56 31.71 -23.54
CA GLN A 290 -4.22 32.66 -24.42
C GLN A 290 -5.58 32.16 -24.89
N LEU A 291 -5.67 30.91 -25.33
CA LEU A 291 -6.92 30.26 -25.70
C LEU A 291 -7.93 30.24 -24.53
N LEU A 292 -7.47 29.86 -23.35
CA LEU A 292 -8.30 29.77 -22.16
C LEU A 292 -8.84 31.15 -21.76
N TYR A 293 -8.02 32.22 -21.75
CA TYR A 293 -8.45 33.54 -21.41
C TYR A 293 -9.33 34.18 -22.47
N SER A 294 -9.18 33.85 -23.76
CA SER A 294 -10.00 34.38 -24.84
C SER A 294 -11.41 33.79 -24.90
N LYS A 295 -11.54 32.49 -24.51
CA LYS A 295 -12.80 31.76 -24.66
C LYS A 295 -13.56 31.57 -23.35
N LEU A 296 -12.90 31.72 -22.21
CA LEU A 296 -13.53 31.69 -20.89
C LEU A 296 -13.31 33.07 -20.23
N PRO A 297 -14.22 34.04 -20.40
CA PRO A 297 -14.02 35.44 -19.96
C PRO A 297 -13.70 35.56 -18.48
N ILE A 298 -14.33 34.74 -17.65
CA ILE A 298 -14.10 34.76 -16.20
C ILE A 298 -12.67 34.36 -15.82
N VAL A 299 -12.02 33.51 -16.62
CA VAL A 299 -10.60 33.20 -16.45
C VAL A 299 -9.73 34.43 -16.70
N ALA A 300 -10.09 35.24 -17.71
CA ALA A 300 -9.41 36.47 -17.99
C ALA A 300 -9.61 37.54 -16.89
N ASP A 301 -10.84 37.69 -16.40
CA ASP A 301 -11.17 38.66 -15.35
C ASP A 301 -10.52 38.29 -14.01
N THR A 302 -10.46 37.04 -13.66
CA THR A 302 -9.83 36.56 -12.42
C THR A 302 -8.32 36.36 -12.53
N ARG A 303 -7.75 36.58 -13.70
CA ARG A 303 -6.33 36.38 -14.01
C ARG A 303 -5.38 37.07 -13.03
N LYS A 304 -5.68 38.29 -12.62
CA LYS A 304 -4.83 39.05 -11.70
C LYS A 304 -4.89 38.54 -10.27
N GLU A 305 -6.05 38.15 -9.83
CA GLU A 305 -6.33 37.78 -8.44
C GLU A 305 -6.10 36.27 -8.19
N LYS A 306 -6.45 35.44 -9.19
CA LYS A 306 -6.42 33.97 -9.08
C LYS A 306 -5.29 33.32 -9.90
N LYS A 307 -4.29 34.08 -10.33
CA LYS A 307 -3.13 33.58 -11.08
C LYS A 307 -2.46 32.35 -10.44
N PRO A 308 -2.25 32.29 -9.12
CA PRO A 308 -1.67 31.12 -8.47
C PRO A 308 -2.47 29.82 -8.70
N VAL A 309 -3.79 29.93 -8.84
CA VAL A 309 -4.66 28.77 -9.08
C VAL A 309 -4.45 28.16 -10.47
N LEU A 310 -4.12 29.00 -11.46
CA LEU A 310 -3.96 28.56 -12.85
C LEU A 310 -2.53 28.10 -13.19
N GLU A 311 -1.53 28.75 -12.59
CA GLU A 311 -0.13 28.58 -12.99
C GLU A 311 0.73 27.78 -12.00
N THR A 312 0.29 27.62 -10.74
CA THR A 312 1.09 26.95 -9.71
C THR A 312 0.47 25.64 -9.28
N GLN A 313 1.33 24.65 -9.05
CA GLN A 313 0.93 23.46 -8.32
C GLN A 313 0.62 23.84 -6.86
N PRO A 314 -0.37 23.19 -6.21
CA PRO A 314 -0.66 23.44 -4.82
C PRO A 314 0.57 23.17 -3.95
N LYS A 315 0.86 24.12 -3.09
CA LYS A 315 1.92 24.02 -2.07
C LYS A 315 1.29 23.54 -0.76
N LYS A 316 2.11 23.26 0.19
CA LYS A 316 1.86 22.57 1.46
C LYS A 316 0.74 23.15 2.36
N GLY A 317 0.05 22.28 3.11
CA GLY A 317 -0.73 22.60 4.31
C GLY A 317 -1.87 23.61 4.09
N GLU A 318 -1.87 24.71 4.84
CA GLU A 318 -2.89 25.77 4.73
C GLU A 318 -2.94 26.42 3.34
N GLU A 319 -1.79 26.54 2.69
CA GLU A 319 -1.67 27.09 1.35
C GLU A 319 -2.36 26.15 0.32
N TYR A 320 -2.24 24.84 0.52
CA TYR A 320 -2.93 23.83 -0.28
C TYR A 320 -4.47 23.94 -0.16
N LYS A 321 -4.99 24.08 1.07
CA LYS A 321 -6.42 24.33 1.30
C LYS A 321 -6.90 25.58 0.61
N LYS A 322 -6.17 26.69 0.77
CA LYS A 322 -6.51 27.97 0.13
C LYS A 322 -6.53 27.88 -1.40
N VAL A 323 -5.57 27.15 -2.00
CA VAL A 323 -5.54 26.94 -3.45
C VAL A 323 -6.71 26.07 -3.91
N ASN A 324 -7.07 25.03 -3.16
CA ASN A 324 -8.24 24.21 -3.50
C ASN A 324 -9.56 24.97 -3.31
N GLU A 325 -9.73 25.74 -2.24
CA GLU A 325 -10.89 26.62 -2.04
C GLU A 325 -11.00 27.65 -3.16
N ALA A 326 -9.90 28.29 -3.54
CA ALA A 326 -9.87 29.22 -4.66
C ALA A 326 -10.25 28.55 -5.99
N ARG A 327 -9.83 27.30 -6.22
CA ARG A 327 -10.23 26.52 -7.40
C ARG A 327 -11.74 26.20 -7.39
N ILE A 328 -12.27 25.82 -6.24
CA ILE A 328 -13.72 25.57 -6.08
C ILE A 328 -14.52 26.84 -6.39
N ASN A 329 -14.17 27.94 -5.74
CA ASN A 329 -14.85 29.22 -5.96
C ASN A 329 -14.74 29.67 -7.40
N PHE A 330 -13.58 29.50 -8.04
CA PHE A 330 -13.38 29.84 -9.45
C PHE A 330 -14.25 28.98 -10.39
N VAL A 331 -14.44 27.68 -10.10
CA VAL A 331 -15.35 26.82 -10.86
C VAL A 331 -16.80 27.23 -10.68
N ASP A 332 -17.22 27.51 -9.45
CA ASP A 332 -18.57 27.95 -9.15
C ASP A 332 -18.90 29.28 -9.85
N GLU A 333 -17.94 30.20 -9.90
CA GLU A 333 -18.06 31.46 -10.61
C GLU A 333 -18.15 31.26 -12.13
N LEU A 334 -17.38 30.36 -12.72
CA LEU A 334 -17.46 29.94 -14.12
C LEU A 334 -18.86 29.40 -14.48
N ILE A 335 -19.42 28.56 -13.59
CA ILE A 335 -20.75 27.97 -13.78
C ILE A 335 -21.81 29.05 -13.81
N THR A 336 -21.80 29.94 -12.83
CA THR A 336 -22.83 31.00 -12.69
C THR A 336 -22.76 32.02 -13.81
N THR A 337 -21.56 32.40 -14.27
CA THR A 337 -21.39 33.49 -15.23
C THR A 337 -21.54 33.02 -16.69
N ASN A 338 -21.16 31.79 -17.03
CA ASN A 338 -21.21 31.34 -18.42
C ASN A 338 -22.39 30.40 -18.74
N GLY A 339 -23.34 30.21 -17.80
CA GLY A 339 -24.48 29.32 -18.02
C GLY A 339 -24.11 27.85 -18.26
N ASN A 340 -22.88 27.47 -17.86
CA ASN A 340 -22.37 26.11 -18.01
C ASN A 340 -23.07 25.15 -17.05
N GLN A 341 -23.37 23.96 -17.51
CA GLN A 341 -23.75 22.87 -16.61
C GLN A 341 -22.48 22.24 -16.04
N ALA A 342 -22.34 22.24 -14.73
CA ALA A 342 -21.27 21.50 -14.07
C ALA A 342 -21.73 20.12 -13.63
N THR A 343 -20.97 19.13 -14.01
CA THR A 343 -21.05 17.83 -13.36
C THR A 343 -19.90 17.77 -12.36
N ILE A 344 -20.25 17.75 -11.07
CA ILE A 344 -19.25 17.69 -10.02
C ILE A 344 -18.84 16.22 -9.89
N HIS A 345 -17.71 15.87 -10.45
CA HIS A 345 -17.03 14.62 -10.13
C HIS A 345 -16.09 14.89 -8.96
N LYS A 346 -16.50 14.48 -7.77
CA LYS A 346 -15.58 14.45 -6.63
C LYS A 346 -14.49 13.43 -6.97
N GLY A 347 -13.34 13.88 -7.47
CA GLY A 347 -12.24 13.00 -7.84
C GLY A 347 -11.65 12.34 -6.61
N GLY A 348 -11.06 13.13 -5.72
CA GLY A 348 -10.41 12.67 -4.51
C GLY A 348 -10.47 13.69 -3.39
N MET A 349 -9.74 13.45 -2.31
CA MET A 349 -9.68 14.36 -1.16
C MET A 349 -8.55 15.39 -1.29
N GLY A 350 -7.60 15.19 -2.20
CA GLY A 350 -6.48 16.11 -2.44
C GLY A 350 -5.50 16.22 -1.28
N LEU A 351 -5.33 15.15 -0.51
CA LEU A 351 -4.45 15.12 0.65
C LEU A 351 -2.97 15.05 0.26
N GLU A 352 -2.13 15.64 1.09
CA GLU A 352 -0.68 15.51 0.96
C GLU A 352 -0.19 14.14 1.44
N THR A 353 1.04 13.77 1.05
CA THR A 353 1.66 12.51 1.44
C THR A 353 1.76 12.37 2.97
N GLU A 354 2.06 13.48 3.66
CA GLU A 354 2.14 13.50 5.14
C GLU A 354 0.79 13.21 5.80
N ASP A 355 -0.31 13.79 5.26
CA ASP A 355 -1.66 13.57 5.76
C ASP A 355 -2.07 12.11 5.62
N VAL A 356 -1.75 11.50 4.48
CA VAL A 356 -1.97 10.06 4.25
C VAL A 356 -1.21 9.22 5.27
N GLY A 357 0.05 9.59 5.56
CA GLY A 357 0.85 8.93 6.59
C GLY A 357 0.24 9.04 8.00
N LEU A 358 -0.30 10.20 8.36
CA LEU A 358 -1.00 10.41 9.64
C LEU A 358 -2.29 9.61 9.74
N ILE A 359 -3.08 9.57 8.67
CA ILE A 359 -4.33 8.80 8.61
C ILE A 359 -4.05 7.31 8.81
N TYR A 360 -3.13 6.73 8.03
CA TYR A 360 -2.79 5.32 8.15
C TYR A 360 -2.01 4.99 9.42
N GLY A 361 -1.04 5.83 9.78
CA GLY A 361 -0.16 5.58 10.92
C GLY A 361 -0.82 5.82 12.26
N THR A 362 -1.64 6.86 12.40
CA THR A 362 -2.24 7.23 13.69
C THR A 362 -3.68 6.74 13.81
N PHE A 363 -4.58 7.25 12.96
CA PHE A 363 -5.99 6.91 13.04
C PHE A 363 -6.27 5.47 12.66
N GLY A 364 -5.60 4.95 11.61
CA GLY A 364 -5.72 3.57 11.19
C GLY A 364 -5.25 2.58 12.27
N LEU A 365 -4.18 2.93 13.02
CA LEU A 365 -3.71 2.13 14.14
C LEU A 365 -4.74 2.05 15.27
N ILE A 366 -5.27 3.20 15.70
CA ILE A 366 -6.27 3.26 16.75
C ILE A 366 -7.49 2.45 16.37
N ALA A 367 -8.00 2.64 15.16
CA ALA A 367 -9.16 1.93 14.64
C ALA A 367 -8.92 0.40 14.55
N LEU A 368 -7.75 -0.02 14.05
CA LEU A 368 -7.38 -1.43 13.95
C LEU A 368 -7.26 -2.08 15.34
N THR A 369 -6.66 -1.37 16.30
CA THR A 369 -6.48 -1.87 17.67
C THR A 369 -7.84 -1.99 18.38
N LEU A 370 -8.65 -0.95 18.34
CA LEU A 370 -9.99 -0.96 18.91
C LEU A 370 -10.88 -2.00 18.27
N GLY A 371 -10.88 -2.09 16.92
CA GLY A 371 -11.64 -3.07 16.17
C GLY A 371 -11.24 -4.51 16.51
N GLY A 372 -9.93 -4.77 16.65
CA GLY A 372 -9.42 -6.08 17.05
C GLY A 372 -9.82 -6.48 18.47
N ILE A 373 -9.75 -5.55 19.44
CA ILE A 373 -10.15 -5.79 20.84
C ILE A 373 -11.67 -6.01 20.93
N LEU A 374 -12.44 -5.08 20.39
CA LEU A 374 -13.91 -5.17 20.41
C LEU A 374 -14.42 -6.41 19.69
N GLY A 375 -13.90 -6.67 18.47
CA GLY A 375 -14.26 -7.88 17.72
C GLY A 375 -13.90 -9.16 18.47
N GLY A 376 -12.72 -9.22 19.10
CA GLY A 376 -12.30 -10.35 19.94
C GLY A 376 -13.23 -10.58 21.13
N ILE A 377 -13.61 -9.53 21.86
CA ILE A 377 -14.54 -9.62 23.00
C ILE A 377 -15.91 -10.10 22.54
N LEU A 378 -16.45 -9.52 21.46
CA LEU A 378 -17.79 -9.86 20.95
C LEU A 378 -17.86 -11.31 20.47
N ILE A 379 -16.83 -11.77 19.75
CA ILE A 379 -16.73 -13.16 19.28
C ILE A 379 -16.60 -14.13 20.46
N SER A 380 -15.77 -13.80 21.47
CA SER A 380 -15.59 -14.67 22.64
C SER A 380 -16.85 -14.83 23.47
N GLN A 381 -17.69 -13.79 23.57
CA GLN A 381 -18.93 -13.82 24.35
C GLN A 381 -20.12 -14.43 23.59
N GLN A 382 -20.23 -14.20 22.30
CA GLN A 382 -21.42 -14.52 21.51
C GLN A 382 -21.20 -15.56 20.40
N GLY A 383 -19.97 -15.98 20.19
CA GLY A 383 -19.57 -16.93 19.16
C GLY A 383 -19.35 -16.31 17.78
N LEU A 384 -18.50 -16.94 16.99
CA LEU A 384 -18.12 -16.47 15.65
C LEU A 384 -19.30 -16.42 14.67
N THR A 385 -20.18 -17.42 14.72
CA THR A 385 -21.29 -17.55 13.77
C THR A 385 -22.24 -16.35 13.79
N LYS A 386 -22.52 -15.80 14.99
CA LYS A 386 -23.38 -14.64 15.15
C LYS A 386 -22.75 -13.34 14.59
N TRP A 387 -21.43 -13.21 14.70
CA TRP A 387 -20.71 -12.00 14.30
C TRP A 387 -20.17 -12.06 12.85
N MET A 388 -20.25 -13.20 12.19
CA MET A 388 -19.74 -13.36 10.82
C MET A 388 -20.41 -12.41 9.82
N LEU A 389 -21.74 -12.29 9.85
CA LEU A 389 -22.48 -11.37 8.95
C LEU A 389 -22.24 -9.89 9.29
N PRO A 390 -22.34 -9.42 10.55
CA PRO A 390 -22.01 -8.05 10.91
C PRO A 390 -20.57 -7.66 10.51
N MET A 391 -19.60 -8.54 10.71
CA MET A 391 -18.20 -8.29 10.32
C MET A 391 -18.03 -8.21 8.80
N PHE A 392 -18.71 -9.10 8.07
CA PHE A 392 -18.74 -9.06 6.61
C PHE A 392 -19.34 -7.72 6.10
N LEU A 393 -20.48 -7.30 6.67
CA LEU A 393 -21.10 -6.02 6.31
C LEU A 393 -20.19 -4.84 6.66
N ALA A 394 -19.61 -4.81 7.86
CA ALA A 394 -18.69 -3.74 8.27
C ALA A 394 -17.47 -3.60 7.36
N MET A 395 -17.02 -4.69 6.74
CA MET A 395 -15.91 -4.67 5.79
C MET A 395 -16.32 -4.17 4.40
N HIS A 396 -17.56 -4.46 3.95
CA HIS A 396 -18.01 -4.16 2.59
C HIS A 396 -18.83 -2.87 2.47
N LEU A 397 -19.58 -2.47 3.52
CA LEU A 397 -20.39 -1.25 3.51
C LEU A 397 -19.59 0.03 3.22
N PRO A 398 -18.37 0.22 3.75
CA PRO A 398 -17.58 1.42 3.44
C PRO A 398 -17.29 1.59 1.94
N ILE A 399 -17.29 0.48 1.17
CA ILE A 399 -17.08 0.54 -0.29
C ILE A 399 -18.18 1.37 -0.97
N LEU A 400 -19.41 1.32 -0.46
CA LEU A 400 -20.53 2.09 -1.00
C LEU A 400 -20.33 3.62 -0.84
N GLY A 401 -19.48 4.05 0.08
CA GLY A 401 -19.12 5.45 0.25
C GLY A 401 -18.21 6.02 -0.83
N PHE A 402 -17.67 5.16 -1.72
CA PHE A 402 -16.82 5.55 -2.85
C PHE A 402 -17.54 5.53 -4.20
N ILE A 403 -18.81 5.14 -4.23
CA ILE A 403 -19.69 5.15 -5.41
C ILE A 403 -20.51 6.43 -5.41
#